data_55ef5b80657d5e08cfe39057497c51d8
#
_entry.id   55ef5b80657d5e08cfe39057497c51d8
#
_cell.length_a   1.000
_cell.length_b   1.000
_cell.length_c   1.000
_cell.angle_alpha   90.00
_cell.angle_beta   90.00
_cell.angle_gamma   90.00
#
_symmetry.space_group_name_H-M   'P 1'
#
loop_
_entity.id
_entity.type
_entity.pdbx_description
1 polymer ?
#
loop_
_entity_poly.entity_id
_entity_poly.type
_entity_poly.pdbx_seq_one_letter_code
_entity_poly.pdbx_strand_id
1 'polypeptide(L)'
;ATVLFQRSYTVRVDKYLSQICDSVAAGYKAQPTHDAVTLANLLPESDTSLRFSLIDGGGTVLYDSEAAAGVVYDKDGKVYAVDAPDLPSHADRPEFIAAMADGSASATRESQTMQEETHYYARRIVTPEGTQVLRVGEDVANIWGLSADTLPLLCGAVVVILLATAVLAWWLTRRLVQPINHLAESLDTIEADVPYEELIPLART
;
A
#
# COMPACT_ATOMS: atom_id res chain seq x y z
N ALA A 1 -3.97 -16.03 10.52
CA ALA A 1 -4.15 -14.59 10.24
C ALA A 1 -3.43 -14.18 8.95
N THR A 2 -2.16 -14.55 8.75
CA THR A 2 -1.34 -14.14 7.60
C THR A 2 -1.90 -14.62 6.25
N VAL A 3 -2.38 -15.86 6.15
CA VAL A 3 -2.94 -16.43 4.90
C VAL A 3 -4.24 -15.73 4.48
N LEU A 4 -5.11 -15.38 5.45
CA LEU A 4 -6.35 -14.66 5.17
C LEU A 4 -6.06 -13.21 4.73
N PHE A 5 -5.06 -12.60 5.31
CA PHE A 5 -4.63 -11.24 4.94
C PHE A 5 -4.06 -11.22 3.52
N GLN A 6 -3.15 -12.15 3.18
CA GLN A 6 -2.61 -12.28 1.82
C GLN A 6 -3.72 -12.50 0.79
N ARG A 7 -4.66 -13.40 1.07
CA ARG A 7 -5.77 -13.66 0.14
C ARG A 7 -6.68 -12.44 -0.07
N SER A 8 -7.01 -11.72 0.99
CA SER A 8 -7.82 -10.49 0.88
C SER A 8 -7.09 -9.39 0.13
N TYR A 9 -5.79 -9.33 0.29
CA TYR A 9 -4.92 -8.37 -0.37
C TYR A 9 -4.85 -8.65 -1.88
N THR A 10 -4.52 -9.89 -2.28
CA THR A 10 -4.46 -10.29 -3.69
C THR A 10 -5.77 -10.00 -4.44
N VAL A 11 -6.92 -10.28 -3.83
CA VAL A 11 -8.25 -9.99 -4.42
C VAL A 11 -8.47 -8.49 -4.63
N ARG A 12 -7.98 -7.64 -3.73
CA ARG A 12 -8.10 -6.17 -3.89
C ARG A 12 -7.20 -5.63 -4.98
N VAL A 13 -5.96 -6.09 -5.05
CA VAL A 13 -5.00 -5.72 -6.09
C VAL A 13 -5.50 -6.18 -7.45
N ASP A 14 -5.96 -7.42 -7.58
CA ASP A 14 -6.59 -7.93 -8.79
C ASP A 14 -7.73 -7.04 -9.29
N LYS A 15 -8.64 -6.68 -8.39
CA LYS A 15 -9.76 -5.81 -8.73
C LYS A 15 -9.30 -4.42 -9.17
N TYR A 16 -8.30 -3.88 -8.50
CA TYR A 16 -7.73 -2.58 -8.84
C TYR A 16 -7.05 -2.60 -10.20
N LEU A 17 -6.16 -3.57 -10.45
CA LEU A 17 -5.47 -3.72 -11.73
C LEU A 17 -6.45 -4.02 -12.86
N SER A 18 -7.48 -4.84 -12.63
CA SER A 18 -8.50 -5.11 -13.64
C SER A 18 -9.25 -3.84 -14.05
N GLN A 19 -9.64 -3.00 -13.10
CA GLN A 19 -10.35 -1.75 -13.38
C GLN A 19 -9.50 -0.77 -14.20
N ILE A 20 -8.22 -0.63 -13.85
CA ILE A 20 -7.29 0.23 -14.59
C ILE A 20 -7.05 -0.33 -15.99
N CYS A 21 -6.74 -1.63 -16.08
CA CYS A 21 -6.49 -2.29 -17.36
C CYS A 21 -7.71 -2.18 -18.30
N ASP A 22 -8.92 -2.38 -17.77
CA ASP A 22 -10.17 -2.27 -18.51
C ASP A 22 -10.43 -0.84 -19.00
N SER A 23 -10.15 0.15 -18.14
CA SER A 23 -10.29 1.56 -18.51
C SER A 23 -9.32 1.96 -19.62
N VAL A 24 -8.03 1.60 -19.48
CA VAL A 24 -7.01 1.87 -20.50
C VAL A 24 -7.34 1.11 -21.79
N ALA A 25 -7.73 -0.17 -21.70
CA ALA A 25 -8.12 -0.96 -22.88
C ALA A 25 -9.32 -0.37 -23.61
N ALA A 26 -10.32 0.16 -22.89
CA ALA A 26 -11.46 0.82 -23.50
C ALA A 26 -11.06 2.12 -24.20
N GLY A 27 -10.22 2.95 -23.57
CA GLY A 27 -9.66 4.15 -24.16
C GLY A 27 -8.81 3.85 -25.40
N TYR A 28 -7.99 2.80 -25.34
CA TYR A 28 -7.16 2.35 -26.44
C TYR A 28 -7.98 1.86 -27.65
N LYS A 29 -9.02 1.06 -27.42
CA LYS A 29 -9.95 0.60 -28.47
C LYS A 29 -10.70 1.74 -29.17
N ALA A 30 -10.93 2.85 -28.48
CA ALA A 30 -11.62 4.01 -29.05
C ALA A 30 -10.71 4.85 -29.96
N GLN A 31 -9.41 4.58 -29.98
CA GLN A 31 -8.47 5.33 -30.82
C GLN A 31 -8.52 4.84 -32.29
N PRO A 32 -8.17 5.70 -33.23
CA PRO A 32 -8.13 5.34 -34.67
C PRO A 32 -6.96 4.43 -35.02
N THR A 33 -5.90 4.43 -34.23
CA THR A 33 -4.68 3.62 -34.39
C THR A 33 -4.40 2.84 -33.12
N HIS A 34 -3.80 1.66 -33.25
CA HIS A 34 -3.59 0.73 -32.15
C HIS A 34 -2.12 0.30 -32.07
N ASP A 35 -1.25 1.28 -31.82
CA ASP A 35 0.20 1.13 -31.75
C ASP A 35 0.77 1.56 -30.38
N ALA A 36 2.08 1.41 -30.24
CA ALA A 36 2.82 1.78 -29.03
C ALA A 36 2.67 3.26 -28.68
N VAL A 37 2.68 4.13 -29.69
CA VAL A 37 2.56 5.60 -29.52
C VAL A 37 1.19 5.96 -28.98
N THR A 38 0.14 5.36 -29.52
CA THR A 38 -1.23 5.56 -29.07
C THR A 38 -1.41 5.13 -27.61
N LEU A 39 -0.86 3.98 -27.23
CA LEU A 39 -0.93 3.55 -25.83
C LEU A 39 -0.15 4.51 -24.92
N ALA A 40 1.08 4.87 -25.30
CA ALA A 40 1.92 5.76 -24.51
C ALA A 40 1.23 7.11 -24.24
N ASN A 41 0.50 7.66 -25.21
CA ASN A 41 -0.26 8.91 -25.04
C ASN A 41 -1.54 8.78 -24.17
N LEU A 42 -2.02 7.55 -23.95
CA LEU A 42 -3.17 7.30 -23.09
C LEU A 42 -2.78 7.09 -21.63
N LEU A 43 -1.52 6.74 -21.39
CA LEU A 43 -1.04 6.52 -20.03
C LEU A 43 -0.80 7.85 -19.34
N PRO A 44 -1.11 7.96 -18.03
CA PRO A 44 -0.81 9.17 -17.28
C PRO A 44 0.71 9.38 -17.21
N GLU A 45 1.16 10.61 -17.44
CA GLU A 45 2.57 11.00 -17.38
C GLU A 45 3.19 10.89 -15.97
N SER A 46 2.37 10.81 -14.93
CA SER A 46 2.83 10.89 -13.56
C SER A 46 2.95 9.52 -12.93
N ASP A 47 4.17 9.22 -12.50
CA ASP A 47 4.53 8.46 -11.28
C ASP A 47 3.48 7.42 -10.85
N THR A 48 3.15 6.54 -11.76
CA THR A 48 2.37 5.39 -11.41
C THR A 48 3.37 4.28 -11.09
N SER A 49 3.25 3.73 -9.89
CA SER A 49 3.89 2.47 -9.50
C SER A 49 3.46 1.30 -10.39
N LEU A 50 2.73 1.61 -11.48
CA LEU A 50 2.15 0.66 -12.40
C LEU A 50 2.98 0.58 -13.67
N ARG A 51 3.36 -0.64 -14.01
CA ARG A 51 4.00 -0.99 -15.28
C ARG A 51 2.96 -1.41 -16.29
N PHE A 52 2.97 -0.77 -17.46
CA PHE A 52 2.10 -1.10 -18.59
C PHE A 52 2.91 -1.74 -19.70
N SER A 53 2.41 -2.83 -20.28
CA SER A 53 3.01 -3.47 -21.45
C SER A 53 1.94 -3.75 -22.50
N LEU A 54 2.25 -3.47 -23.76
CA LEU A 54 1.47 -3.88 -24.93
C LEU A 54 2.20 -5.01 -25.64
N ILE A 55 1.54 -6.13 -25.85
CA ILE A 55 2.11 -7.35 -26.39
C ILE A 55 1.27 -7.75 -27.59
N ASP A 56 1.89 -8.10 -28.72
CA ASP A 56 1.18 -8.62 -29.86
C ASP A 56 0.67 -10.06 -29.66
N GLY A 57 -0.15 -10.58 -30.57
CA GLY A 57 -0.68 -11.93 -30.48
C GLY A 57 0.38 -13.05 -30.58
N GLY A 58 1.59 -12.72 -30.99
CA GLY A 58 2.75 -13.63 -31.05
C GLY A 58 3.61 -13.59 -29.78
N GLY A 59 3.30 -12.68 -28.84
CA GLY A 59 4.07 -12.51 -27.60
C GLY A 59 5.21 -11.51 -27.70
N THR A 60 5.31 -10.75 -28.80
CA THR A 60 6.31 -9.68 -28.95
C THR A 60 5.86 -8.46 -28.17
N VAL A 61 6.75 -7.87 -27.37
CA VAL A 61 6.45 -6.66 -26.61
C VAL A 61 6.58 -5.45 -27.53
N LEU A 62 5.45 -4.77 -27.79
CA LEU A 62 5.39 -3.57 -28.62
C LEU A 62 5.69 -2.30 -27.82
N TYR A 63 5.32 -2.29 -26.53
CA TYR A 63 5.52 -1.20 -25.60
C TYR A 63 5.67 -1.73 -24.18
N ASP A 64 6.53 -1.08 -23.41
CA ASP A 64 6.67 -1.34 -21.98
C ASP A 64 7.08 -0.03 -21.30
N SER A 65 6.31 0.41 -20.29
CA SER A 65 6.51 1.73 -19.66
C SER A 65 7.83 1.84 -18.88
N GLU A 66 8.41 0.72 -18.44
CA GLU A 66 9.71 0.72 -17.73
C GLU A 66 10.89 0.50 -18.68
N ALA A 67 10.67 -0.22 -19.78
CA ALA A 67 11.71 -0.57 -20.72
C ALA A 67 11.64 0.24 -22.01
N ALA A 68 10.73 1.20 -22.13
CA ALA A 68 10.63 2.09 -23.29
C ALA A 68 11.86 2.99 -23.36
N ALA A 69 12.91 2.50 -24.00
CA ALA A 69 14.04 3.32 -24.43
C ALA A 69 13.58 4.15 -25.64
N GLY A 70 13.86 5.46 -25.63
CA GLY A 70 13.62 6.28 -26.81
C GLY A 70 12.18 6.74 -27.02
N VAL A 71 11.47 7.08 -25.96
CA VAL A 71 10.22 7.84 -26.09
C VAL A 71 10.55 9.26 -26.53
N VAL A 72 10.08 9.65 -27.70
CA VAL A 72 10.27 11.00 -28.25
C VAL A 72 9.00 11.79 -28.10
N TYR A 73 9.08 12.95 -27.47
CA TYR A 73 7.96 13.86 -27.26
C TYR A 73 7.98 14.98 -28.30
N ASP A 74 6.81 15.43 -28.73
CA ASP A 74 6.65 16.64 -29.51
C ASP A 74 6.69 17.90 -28.64
N LYS A 75 6.48 19.08 -29.28
CA LYS A 75 6.52 20.37 -28.56
C LYS A 75 5.36 20.56 -27.59
N ASP A 76 4.29 19.78 -27.74
CA ASP A 76 3.08 19.83 -26.92
C ASP A 76 3.08 18.74 -25.83
N GLY A 77 4.19 18.03 -25.66
CA GLY A 77 4.35 16.98 -24.66
C GLY A 77 3.71 15.64 -25.05
N LYS A 78 3.25 15.47 -26.29
CA LYS A 78 2.71 14.20 -26.76
C LYS A 78 3.82 13.27 -27.23
N VAL A 79 3.67 12.00 -26.96
CA VAL A 79 4.57 10.97 -27.49
C VAL A 79 4.43 10.90 -29.00
N TYR A 80 5.52 11.12 -29.69
CA TYR A 80 5.61 11.12 -31.14
C TYR A 80 6.15 9.81 -31.70
N ALA A 81 7.13 9.20 -31.02
CA ALA A 81 7.71 7.93 -31.41
C ALA A 81 8.11 7.15 -30.14
N VAL A 82 8.04 5.83 -30.25
CA VAL A 82 8.49 4.89 -29.21
C VAL A 82 9.30 3.82 -29.91
N ASP A 83 10.54 3.62 -29.48
CA ASP A 83 11.33 2.48 -29.92
C ASP A 83 10.80 1.21 -29.28
N ALA A 84 10.68 0.13 -30.06
CA ALA A 84 10.30 -1.16 -29.52
C ALA A 84 11.34 -1.62 -28.48
N PRO A 85 10.93 -2.05 -27.29
CA PRO A 85 11.88 -2.47 -26.27
C PRO A 85 12.56 -3.78 -26.71
N ASP A 86 13.87 -3.86 -26.49
CA ASP A 86 14.62 -5.12 -26.69
C ASP A 86 14.34 -6.07 -25.52
N LEU A 87 13.14 -6.62 -25.51
CA LEU A 87 12.68 -7.56 -24.49
C LEU A 87 12.46 -8.97 -25.09
N PRO A 88 12.75 -10.02 -24.34
CA PRO A 88 12.43 -11.38 -24.75
C PRO A 88 10.93 -11.53 -24.94
N SER A 89 10.54 -12.47 -25.83
CA SER A 89 9.12 -12.77 -26.06
C SER A 89 8.40 -13.13 -24.76
N HIS A 90 7.17 -12.64 -24.61
CA HIS A 90 6.28 -12.94 -23.50
C HIS A 90 5.24 -14.02 -23.82
N ALA A 91 5.40 -14.75 -24.93
CA ALA A 91 4.49 -15.81 -25.36
C ALA A 91 4.34 -16.96 -24.35
N ASP A 92 5.37 -17.18 -23.52
CA ASP A 92 5.43 -18.22 -22.48
C ASP A 92 4.85 -17.79 -21.13
N ARG A 93 4.41 -16.54 -21.01
CA ARG A 93 3.94 -16.00 -19.74
C ARG A 93 2.53 -16.49 -19.41
N PRO A 94 2.29 -17.00 -18.18
CA PRO A 94 1.00 -17.59 -17.82
C PRO A 94 -0.16 -16.60 -17.95
N GLU A 95 0.04 -15.33 -17.55
CA GLU A 95 -0.97 -14.28 -17.70
C GLU A 95 -1.28 -13.97 -19.16
N PHE A 96 -0.28 -14.05 -20.06
CA PHE A 96 -0.46 -13.84 -21.49
C PHE A 96 -1.24 -15.00 -22.11
N ILE A 97 -0.83 -16.23 -21.84
CA ILE A 97 -1.48 -17.45 -22.39
C ILE A 97 -2.94 -17.49 -21.97
N ALA A 98 -3.20 -17.27 -20.67
CA ALA A 98 -4.56 -17.31 -20.13
C ALA A 98 -5.41 -16.12 -20.64
N ALA A 99 -4.85 -14.93 -20.78
CA ALA A 99 -5.57 -13.80 -21.37
C ALA A 99 -5.90 -14.03 -22.85
N MET A 100 -5.01 -14.65 -23.60
CA MET A 100 -5.28 -15.03 -25.00
C MET A 100 -6.42 -16.06 -25.11
N ALA A 101 -6.52 -17.01 -24.20
CA ALA A 101 -7.57 -18.02 -24.16
C ALA A 101 -8.91 -17.45 -23.66
N ASP A 102 -8.90 -16.86 -22.46
CA ASP A 102 -10.10 -16.53 -21.68
C ASP A 102 -10.53 -15.06 -21.78
N GLY A 103 -9.70 -14.24 -22.44
CA GLY A 103 -9.94 -12.79 -22.59
C GLY A 103 -9.28 -11.93 -21.52
N SER A 104 -9.08 -12.43 -20.31
CA SER A 104 -8.30 -11.77 -19.26
C SER A 104 -7.76 -12.79 -18.27
N ALA A 105 -6.66 -12.46 -17.61
CA ALA A 105 -6.07 -13.29 -16.58
C ALA A 105 -5.19 -12.47 -15.64
N SER A 106 -4.96 -12.97 -14.43
CA SER A 106 -3.96 -12.45 -13.49
C SER A 106 -2.94 -13.51 -13.14
N ALA A 107 -1.73 -13.07 -12.81
CA ALA A 107 -0.67 -13.91 -12.28
C ALA A 107 0.24 -13.12 -11.36
N THR A 108 0.72 -13.75 -10.30
CA THR A 108 1.77 -13.21 -9.44
C THR A 108 3.06 -13.94 -9.77
N ARG A 109 4.13 -13.21 -10.01
CA ARG A 109 5.44 -13.76 -10.32
C ARG A 109 6.53 -13.02 -9.57
N GLU A 110 7.54 -13.77 -9.16
CA GLU A 110 8.81 -13.21 -8.72
C GLU A 110 9.56 -12.63 -9.94
N SER A 111 9.91 -11.35 -9.85
CA SER A 111 10.73 -10.69 -10.87
C SER A 111 12.14 -11.27 -10.81
N GLN A 112 12.59 -11.87 -11.90
CA GLN A 112 13.95 -12.44 -11.98
C GLN A 112 15.05 -11.38 -11.84
N THR A 113 14.72 -10.12 -12.05
CA THR A 113 15.68 -9.01 -12.03
C THR A 113 15.80 -8.35 -10.66
N MET A 114 14.71 -8.32 -9.86
CA MET A 114 14.66 -7.59 -8.58
C MET A 114 14.36 -8.48 -7.36
N GLN A 115 14.09 -9.76 -7.53
CA GLN A 115 13.66 -10.68 -6.45
C GLN A 115 12.39 -10.19 -5.70
N GLU A 116 11.56 -9.40 -6.38
CA GLU A 116 10.32 -8.85 -5.86
C GLU A 116 9.13 -9.52 -6.54
N GLU A 117 8.08 -9.79 -5.76
CA GLU A 117 6.83 -10.32 -6.31
C GLU A 117 6.09 -9.20 -7.03
N THR A 118 5.84 -9.38 -8.33
CA THR A 118 5.01 -8.48 -9.14
C THR A 118 3.69 -9.16 -9.46
N HIS A 119 2.61 -8.46 -9.21
CA HIS A 119 1.27 -8.88 -9.55
C HIS A 119 0.88 -8.33 -10.91
N TYR A 120 0.51 -9.19 -11.85
CA TYR A 120 0.15 -8.84 -13.21
C TYR A 120 -1.32 -9.12 -13.47
N TYR A 121 -1.96 -8.21 -14.19
CA TYR A 121 -3.25 -8.44 -14.83
C TYR A 121 -3.12 -8.19 -16.33
N ALA A 122 -3.60 -9.12 -17.14
CA ALA A 122 -3.53 -9.07 -18.60
C ALA A 122 -4.93 -9.14 -19.22
N ARG A 123 -5.17 -8.36 -20.27
CA ARG A 123 -6.41 -8.32 -21.01
C ARG A 123 -6.19 -8.39 -22.50
N ARG A 124 -6.87 -9.33 -23.15
CA ARG A 124 -6.89 -9.43 -24.61
C ARG A 124 -7.70 -8.29 -25.21
N ILE A 125 -7.11 -7.64 -26.20
CA ILE A 125 -7.71 -6.58 -27.00
C ILE A 125 -7.74 -7.07 -28.45
N VAL A 126 -8.91 -7.02 -29.08
CA VAL A 126 -9.06 -7.28 -30.53
C VAL A 126 -9.23 -5.96 -31.21
N THR A 127 -8.34 -5.66 -32.13
CA THR A 127 -8.30 -4.44 -32.95
C THR A 127 -8.35 -4.82 -34.43
N PRO A 128 -8.59 -3.86 -35.35
CA PRO A 128 -8.51 -4.13 -36.79
C PRO A 128 -7.13 -4.60 -37.25
N GLU A 129 -6.07 -4.19 -36.53
CA GLU A 129 -4.68 -4.56 -36.84
C GLU A 129 -4.30 -5.95 -36.31
N GLY A 130 -5.13 -6.53 -35.43
CA GLY A 130 -4.88 -7.86 -34.89
C GLY A 130 -5.26 -8.00 -33.41
N THR A 131 -4.88 -9.13 -32.84
CA THR A 131 -5.05 -9.39 -31.42
C THR A 131 -3.82 -8.94 -30.68
N GLN A 132 -4.04 -8.18 -29.61
CA GLN A 132 -3.02 -7.68 -28.70
C GLN A 132 -3.41 -8.00 -27.26
N VAL A 133 -2.45 -7.96 -26.35
CA VAL A 133 -2.66 -8.09 -24.90
C VAL A 133 -2.10 -6.86 -24.22
N LEU A 134 -2.96 -6.15 -23.51
CA LEU A 134 -2.55 -5.11 -22.55
C LEU A 134 -2.30 -5.78 -21.21
N ARG A 135 -1.13 -5.57 -20.64
CA ARG A 135 -0.75 -6.07 -19.33
C ARG A 135 -0.44 -4.90 -18.42
N VAL A 136 -0.94 -4.96 -17.19
CA VAL A 136 -0.62 -4.03 -16.11
C VAL A 136 0.03 -4.82 -14.99
N GLY A 137 1.12 -4.32 -14.45
CA GLY A 137 1.84 -4.91 -13.32
C GLY A 137 2.02 -3.91 -12.20
N GLU A 138 1.98 -4.39 -10.97
CA GLU A 138 2.28 -3.63 -9.76
C GLU A 138 3.25 -4.44 -8.89
N ASP A 139 4.33 -3.80 -8.45
CA ASP A 139 5.28 -4.44 -7.55
C ASP A 139 4.74 -4.49 -6.14
N VAL A 140 4.63 -5.70 -5.60
CA VAL A 140 4.14 -5.94 -4.23
C VAL A 140 5.04 -5.27 -3.19
N ALA A 141 6.32 -5.14 -3.47
CA ALA A 141 7.29 -4.47 -2.60
C ALA A 141 7.02 -2.96 -2.42
N ASN A 142 6.46 -2.29 -3.42
CA ASN A 142 6.16 -0.86 -3.35
C ASN A 142 5.11 -0.52 -2.26
N ILE A 143 4.28 -1.48 -1.89
CA ILE A 143 3.31 -1.33 -0.80
C ILE A 143 3.98 -1.34 0.56
N TRP A 144 5.05 -2.09 0.73
CA TRP A 144 5.88 -2.07 1.93
C TRP A 144 6.74 -0.81 1.99
N GLY A 145 7.15 -0.24 0.85
CA GLY A 145 7.86 1.02 0.76
C GLY A 145 7.03 2.20 1.29
N LEU A 146 5.77 2.33 0.88
CA LEU A 146 4.86 3.33 1.45
C LEU A 146 4.66 3.15 2.97
N SER A 147 4.67 1.90 3.44
CA SER A 147 4.56 1.59 4.87
C SER A 147 5.84 1.95 5.64
N ALA A 148 7.01 1.83 5.02
CA ALA A 148 8.30 2.14 5.64
C ALA A 148 8.45 3.64 5.96
N ASP A 149 7.94 4.52 5.11
CA ASP A 149 8.00 5.97 5.33
C ASP A 149 7.00 6.47 6.39
N THR A 150 5.85 5.80 6.51
CA THR A 150 4.82 6.16 7.51
C THR A 150 5.03 5.49 8.86
N LEU A 151 5.71 4.35 8.90
CA LEU A 151 5.93 3.58 10.13
C LEU A 151 6.71 4.38 11.21
N PRO A 152 7.82 5.08 10.91
CA PRO A 152 8.53 5.86 11.93
C PRO A 152 7.69 7.02 12.47
N LEU A 153 6.83 7.62 11.64
CA LEU A 153 5.92 8.68 12.09
C LEU A 153 4.87 8.13 13.07
N LEU A 154 4.29 6.97 12.77
CA LEU A 154 3.34 6.31 13.67
C LEU A 154 4.00 5.87 14.97
N CYS A 155 5.18 5.27 14.91
CA CYS A 155 5.95 4.90 16.10
C CYS A 155 6.31 6.13 16.96
N GLY A 156 6.72 7.23 16.33
CA GLY A 156 6.97 8.49 16.99
C GLY A 156 5.74 9.05 17.72
N ALA A 157 4.58 9.03 17.07
CA ALA A 157 3.32 9.46 17.68
C ALA A 157 2.94 8.60 18.89
N VAL A 158 3.09 7.28 18.82
CA VAL A 158 2.85 6.38 19.97
C VAL A 158 3.78 6.68 21.13
N VAL A 159 5.07 6.88 20.88
CA VAL A 159 6.05 7.25 21.93
C VAL A 159 5.68 8.56 22.60
N VAL A 160 5.29 9.58 21.83
CA VAL A 160 4.87 10.88 22.37
C VAL A 160 3.64 10.73 23.27
N ILE A 161 2.64 9.96 22.85
CA ILE A 161 1.43 9.69 23.64
C ILE A 161 1.79 8.97 24.94
N LEU A 162 2.66 7.96 24.90
CA LEU A 162 3.10 7.24 26.10
C LEU A 162 3.86 8.14 27.07
N LEU A 163 4.74 9.01 26.58
CA LEU A 163 5.45 9.98 27.41
C LEU A 163 4.48 11.00 28.03
N ALA A 164 3.54 11.53 27.25
CA ALA A 164 2.54 12.47 27.74
C ALA A 164 1.66 11.85 28.84
N THR A 165 1.22 10.61 28.65
CA THR A 165 0.42 9.89 29.67
C THR A 165 1.24 9.58 30.92
N ALA A 166 2.51 9.21 30.80
CA ALA A 166 3.40 8.97 31.93
C ALA A 166 3.63 10.26 32.72
N VAL A 167 3.90 11.38 32.07
CA VAL A 167 4.07 12.69 32.72
C VAL A 167 2.77 13.12 33.40
N LEU A 168 1.62 12.96 32.76
CA LEU A 168 0.33 13.29 33.35
C LEU A 168 0.02 12.43 34.60
N ALA A 169 0.27 11.12 34.51
CA ALA A 169 0.09 10.20 35.64
C ALA A 169 1.00 10.58 36.82
N TRP A 170 2.28 10.87 36.53
CA TRP A 170 3.23 11.32 37.58
C TRP A 170 2.81 12.65 38.23
N TRP A 171 2.34 13.61 37.42
CA TRP A 171 1.86 14.90 37.89
C TRP A 171 0.60 14.74 38.77
N LEU A 172 -0.38 13.94 38.31
CA LEU A 172 -1.60 13.64 39.08
C LEU A 172 -1.28 12.93 40.40
N THR A 173 -0.37 11.95 40.38
CA THR A 173 0.06 11.23 41.60
C THR A 173 0.70 12.19 42.59
N ARG A 174 1.59 13.07 42.15
CA ARG A 174 2.21 14.05 43.03
C ARG A 174 1.24 15.09 43.58
N ARG A 175 0.29 15.53 42.74
CA ARG A 175 -0.59 16.65 43.13
C ARG A 175 -1.83 16.21 43.94
N LEU A 176 -2.34 15.01 43.67
CA LEU A 176 -3.58 14.53 44.29
C LEU A 176 -3.36 13.41 45.32
N VAL A 177 -2.49 12.47 45.05
CA VAL A 177 -2.32 11.28 45.91
C VAL A 177 -1.39 11.57 47.10
N GLN A 178 -0.28 12.28 46.91
CA GLN A 178 0.65 12.58 47.98
C GLN A 178 0.02 13.41 49.12
N PRO A 179 -0.76 14.47 48.87
CA PRO A 179 -1.42 15.22 49.95
C PRO A 179 -2.42 14.39 50.75
N ILE A 180 -3.10 13.46 50.13
CA ILE A 180 -4.09 12.58 50.77
C ILE A 180 -3.40 11.59 51.72
N ASN A 181 -2.26 11.04 51.34
CA ASN A 181 -1.50 10.12 52.18
C ASN A 181 -0.95 10.84 53.43
N HIS A 182 -0.49 12.10 53.29
CA HIS A 182 -0.06 12.89 54.45
C HIS A 182 -1.21 13.24 55.43
N LEU A 183 -2.43 13.44 54.90
CA LEU A 183 -3.61 13.62 55.75
C LEU A 183 -4.01 12.33 56.45
N ALA A 184 -3.90 11.18 55.81
CA ALA A 184 -4.19 9.87 56.41
C ALA A 184 -3.17 9.54 57.54
N GLU A 185 -1.86 9.77 57.32
CA GLU A 185 -0.83 9.60 58.32
C GLU A 185 -1.00 10.55 59.51
N SER A 186 -1.42 11.79 59.27
CA SER A 186 -1.67 12.76 60.36
C SER A 186 -2.90 12.39 61.20
N LEU A 187 -3.91 11.74 60.59
CA LEU A 187 -5.07 11.26 61.35
C LEU A 187 -4.73 10.05 62.24
N ASP A 188 -3.90 9.15 61.75
CA ASP A 188 -3.39 7.99 62.53
C ASP A 188 -2.54 8.47 63.74
N THR A 189 -1.78 9.55 63.57
CA THR A 189 -0.96 10.12 64.63
C THR A 189 -1.82 10.87 65.68
N ILE A 190 -2.93 11.49 65.25
CA ILE A 190 -3.87 12.18 66.17
C ILE A 190 -4.66 11.14 66.98
N GLU A 191 -5.02 9.99 66.37
CA GLU A 191 -5.75 8.94 67.09
C GLU A 191 -4.87 8.22 68.12
N ALA A 192 -3.54 8.21 67.91
CA ALA A 192 -2.57 7.68 68.89
C ALA A 192 -2.26 8.63 70.08
N ASP A 193 -2.53 9.97 69.96
CA ASP A 193 -2.21 10.98 70.91
C ASP A 193 -3.46 11.54 71.70
N VAL A 194 -4.61 10.88 71.53
CA VAL A 194 -5.78 11.15 72.38
C VAL A 194 -5.57 10.44 73.73
N PRO A 195 -5.27 11.11 74.78
CA PRO A 195 -5.12 10.46 76.12
C PRO A 195 -6.50 9.95 76.51
N TYR A 196 -6.63 8.63 76.59
CA TYR A 196 -7.80 7.88 77.08
C TYR A 196 -8.07 8.13 78.58
N GLU A 197 -7.70 9.29 79.12
CA GLU A 197 -7.89 9.61 80.57
C GLU A 197 -9.30 10.10 80.92
N GLU A 198 -10.17 10.45 79.91
CA GLU A 198 -11.50 10.97 80.23
C GLU A 198 -12.62 9.91 80.32
N LEU A 199 -12.34 8.66 80.07
CA LEU A 199 -13.34 7.58 80.15
C LEU A 199 -13.22 6.69 81.40
N ILE A 200 -12.33 7.00 82.37
CA ILE A 200 -12.15 6.25 83.60
C ILE A 200 -13.28 6.45 84.62
N PRO A 201 -14.10 7.50 84.60
CA PRO A 201 -15.18 7.62 85.64
C PRO A 201 -16.39 6.74 85.37
N LEU A 202 -16.60 6.15 84.21
CA LEU A 202 -17.83 5.39 83.89
C LEU A 202 -17.75 3.89 84.18
N ALA A 203 -16.62 3.38 84.62
CA ALA A 203 -16.45 1.97 85.00
C ALA A 203 -16.53 1.64 86.47
N ARG A 204 -16.99 2.60 87.29
CA ARG A 204 -17.22 2.41 88.71
C ARG A 204 -18.66 2.80 89.11
N THR A 205 -19.61 2.02 88.78
CA THR A 205 -20.89 1.80 89.52
C THR A 205 -21.39 0.38 89.17
#